data_74d2bfdfe1cf3eaa1fb6b9fecfc888dc
#
_entry.id   74d2bfdfe1cf3eaa1fb6b9fecfc888dc
#
_cell.length_a   1.000
_cell.length_b   1.000
_cell.length_c   1.000
_cell.angle_alpha   90.00
_cell.angle_beta   90.00
_cell.angle_gamma   90.00
#
_symmetry.space_group_name_H-M   'P 1'
#
loop_
_entity.id
_entity.type
_entity.pdbx_description
1 polymer ?
#
loop_
_entity_poly.entity_id
_entity_poly.type
_entity_poly.pdbx_seq_one_letter_code
_entity_poly.pdbx_strand_id
1 'polypeptide(L)'
;MTGRWETAPRAVRAAAVATVLVLAYGTVVHVVQLAVAGGDPYPDLPGWLRTYFLSLTVLDPLAALLLAGRRRSGVVLAVAVLVSDAVANGWANHVVDPTDGFTAGRVGHGLVTLVAVGLLVATPGLGRATASLSRLSTRR
;
A
#
# COMPACT_ATOMS: atom_id res chain seq x y z
N MET A 1 19.41 9.15 3.70
CA MET A 1 18.14 9.01 2.92
C MET A 1 17.17 10.18 3.12
N THR A 2 17.42 11.10 4.02
CA THR A 2 16.53 12.21 4.42
C THR A 2 16.39 13.32 3.38
N GLY A 3 17.44 13.69 2.64
CA GLY A 3 17.42 14.84 1.70
C GLY A 3 16.49 14.72 0.47
N ARG A 4 15.95 13.55 0.19
CA ARG A 4 15.13 13.34 -1.03
C ARG A 4 13.73 13.93 -0.99
N TRP A 5 13.14 14.12 0.20
CA TRP A 5 11.79 14.65 0.37
C TRP A 5 11.75 16.08 0.95
N GLU A 6 12.89 16.70 1.24
CA GLU A 6 12.97 18.00 1.94
C GLU A 6 12.28 19.14 1.18
N THR A 7 12.31 19.11 -0.14
CA THR A 7 11.70 20.14 -1.00
C THR A 7 10.21 19.93 -1.26
N ALA A 8 9.64 18.78 -0.89
CA ALA A 8 8.21 18.53 -1.09
C ALA A 8 7.37 19.17 0.02
N PRO A 9 6.14 19.65 -0.29
CA PRO A 9 5.21 20.15 0.73
C PRO A 9 5.01 19.14 1.87
N ARG A 10 4.83 19.64 3.11
CA ARG A 10 4.67 18.79 4.30
C ARG A 10 3.58 17.73 4.14
N ALA A 11 2.42 18.11 3.58
CA ALA A 11 1.32 17.19 3.33
C ALA A 11 1.70 16.04 2.38
N VAL A 12 2.46 16.33 1.31
CA VAL A 12 2.94 15.33 0.34
C VAL A 12 3.93 14.36 1.01
N ARG A 13 4.82 14.89 1.86
CA ARG A 13 5.74 14.05 2.64
C ARG A 13 5.02 13.16 3.64
N ALA A 14 4.06 13.73 4.36
CA ALA A 14 3.24 12.97 5.32
C ALA A 14 2.48 11.84 4.63
N ALA A 15 1.85 12.11 3.48
CA ALA A 15 1.17 11.09 2.69
C ALA A 15 2.13 9.99 2.22
N ALA A 16 3.32 10.35 1.72
CA ALA A 16 4.31 9.37 1.30
C ALA A 16 4.79 8.50 2.47
N VAL A 17 5.08 9.09 3.62
CA VAL A 17 5.50 8.36 4.83
C VAL A 17 4.39 7.45 5.33
N ALA A 18 3.16 7.95 5.47
CA ALA A 18 2.02 7.14 5.90
C ALA A 18 1.80 5.95 4.96
N THR A 19 1.88 6.16 3.63
CA THR A 19 1.76 5.11 2.63
C THR A 19 2.87 4.06 2.79
N VAL A 20 4.13 4.46 2.93
CA VAL A 20 5.25 3.53 3.13
C VAL A 20 5.07 2.71 4.41
N LEU A 21 4.62 3.35 5.50
CA LEU A 21 4.39 2.66 6.77
C LEU A 21 3.25 1.64 6.68
N VAL A 22 2.15 1.97 6.00
CA VAL A 22 1.03 1.04 5.82
C VAL A 22 1.43 -0.14 4.93
N LEU A 23 2.14 0.09 3.83
CA LEU A 23 2.65 -0.98 2.97
C LEU A 23 3.66 -1.88 3.71
N ALA A 24 4.55 -1.30 4.51
CA ALA A 24 5.49 -2.07 5.34
C ALA A 24 4.76 -2.90 6.39
N TYR A 25 3.74 -2.34 7.04
CA TYR A 25 2.88 -3.07 7.98
C TYR A 25 2.14 -4.21 7.28
N GLY A 26 1.51 -3.97 6.10
CA GLY A 26 0.88 -5.00 5.28
C GLY A 26 1.83 -6.14 4.94
N THR A 27 3.07 -5.80 4.52
CA THR A 27 4.13 -6.80 4.28
C THR A 27 4.35 -7.70 5.49
N VAL A 28 4.51 -7.11 6.69
CA VAL A 28 4.71 -7.88 7.92
C VAL A 28 3.52 -8.78 8.22
N VAL A 29 2.30 -8.26 8.09
CA VAL A 29 1.07 -9.03 8.32
C VAL A 29 1.01 -10.24 7.38
N HIS A 30 1.19 -10.05 6.07
CA HIS A 30 1.12 -11.12 5.08
C HIS A 30 2.24 -12.17 5.26
N VAL A 31 3.46 -11.73 5.58
CA VAL A 31 4.58 -12.65 5.87
C VAL A 31 4.30 -13.48 7.12
N VAL A 32 3.81 -12.85 8.20
CA VAL A 32 3.48 -13.56 9.44
C VAL A 32 2.33 -14.55 9.23
N GLN A 33 1.28 -14.15 8.54
CA GLN A 33 0.14 -15.02 8.21
C GLN A 33 0.62 -16.24 7.42
N LEU A 34 1.44 -16.04 6.39
CA LEU A 34 2.00 -17.13 5.58
C LEU A 34 2.88 -18.07 6.41
N ALA A 35 3.72 -17.53 7.30
CA ALA A 35 4.60 -18.32 8.14
C ALA A 35 3.83 -19.14 9.18
N VAL A 36 2.79 -18.56 9.80
CA VAL A 36 1.99 -19.22 10.84
C VAL A 36 1.05 -20.29 10.25
N ALA A 37 0.49 -20.03 9.08
CA ALA A 37 -0.49 -20.92 8.44
C ALA A 37 0.15 -22.03 7.58
N GLY A 38 1.48 -22.14 7.54
CA GLY A 38 2.17 -23.21 6.83
C GLY A 38 1.94 -23.22 5.32
N GLY A 39 1.67 -22.05 4.72
CA GLY A 39 1.54 -21.89 3.26
C GLY A 39 0.10 -21.66 2.75
N ASP A 40 -0.92 -21.82 3.58
CA ASP A 40 -2.31 -21.47 3.25
C ASP A 40 -2.97 -20.58 4.32
N PRO A 41 -2.67 -19.29 4.32
CA PRO A 41 -3.17 -18.36 5.33
C PRO A 41 -4.65 -17.98 5.18
N TYR A 42 -5.30 -18.37 4.09
CA TYR A 42 -6.66 -17.95 3.75
C TYR A 42 -7.51 -19.10 3.22
N PRO A 43 -7.69 -20.22 3.97
CA PRO A 43 -8.36 -21.43 3.48
C PRO A 43 -9.82 -21.18 3.08
N ASP A 44 -10.50 -20.26 3.76
CA ASP A 44 -11.93 -19.97 3.56
C ASP A 44 -12.20 -18.93 2.47
N LEU A 45 -11.14 -18.30 1.92
CA LEU A 45 -11.31 -17.30 0.87
C LEU A 45 -11.41 -17.93 -0.53
N PRO A 46 -12.17 -17.32 -1.45
CA PRO A 46 -12.17 -17.69 -2.87
C PRO A 46 -10.74 -17.68 -3.44
N GLY A 47 -10.42 -18.60 -4.34
CA GLY A 47 -9.06 -18.80 -4.86
C GLY A 47 -8.40 -17.54 -5.43
N TRP A 48 -9.18 -16.70 -6.14
CA TRP A 48 -8.67 -15.44 -6.69
C TRP A 48 -8.26 -14.44 -5.59
N LEU A 49 -9.05 -14.37 -4.50
CA LEU A 49 -8.80 -13.46 -3.39
C LEU A 49 -7.60 -13.94 -2.57
N ARG A 50 -7.47 -15.26 -2.38
CA ARG A 50 -6.30 -15.89 -1.77
C ARG A 50 -5.02 -15.55 -2.55
N THR A 51 -5.04 -15.77 -3.88
CA THR A 51 -3.90 -15.43 -4.75
C THR A 51 -3.56 -13.95 -4.68
N TYR A 52 -4.58 -13.09 -4.64
CA TYR A 52 -4.39 -11.66 -4.49
C TYR A 52 -3.66 -11.33 -3.17
N PHE A 53 -4.14 -11.77 -2.01
CA PHE A 53 -3.49 -11.49 -0.73
C PHE A 53 -2.08 -12.08 -0.63
N LEU A 54 -1.84 -13.26 -1.20
CA LEU A 54 -0.49 -13.81 -1.28
C LEU A 54 0.44 -12.94 -2.12
N SER A 55 -0.06 -12.32 -3.20
CA SER A 55 0.73 -11.43 -4.03
C SER A 55 1.19 -10.15 -3.30
N LEU A 56 0.43 -9.70 -2.30
CA LEU A 56 0.77 -8.52 -1.49
C LEU A 56 2.05 -8.71 -0.69
N THR A 57 2.42 -9.95 -0.36
CA THR A 57 3.73 -10.25 0.27
C THR A 57 4.92 -9.72 -0.54
N VAL A 58 4.76 -9.58 -1.86
CA VAL A 58 5.77 -9.04 -2.78
C VAL A 58 5.42 -7.62 -3.23
N LEU A 59 4.15 -7.35 -3.52
CA LEU A 59 3.73 -6.06 -4.07
C LEU A 59 3.84 -4.92 -3.06
N ASP A 60 3.51 -5.16 -1.80
CA ASP A 60 3.63 -4.16 -0.73
C ASP A 60 5.07 -3.69 -0.53
N PRO A 61 6.07 -4.56 -0.28
CA PRO A 61 7.44 -4.11 -0.10
C PRO A 61 8.00 -3.49 -1.37
N LEU A 62 7.65 -3.97 -2.55
CA LEU A 62 8.07 -3.37 -3.81
C LEU A 62 7.52 -1.94 -3.96
N ALA A 63 6.23 -1.74 -3.69
CA ALA A 63 5.61 -0.42 -3.73
C ALA A 63 6.23 0.53 -2.69
N ALA A 64 6.45 0.05 -1.47
CA ALA A 64 7.09 0.81 -0.40
C ALA A 64 8.50 1.27 -0.78
N LEU A 65 9.34 0.36 -1.29
CA LEU A 65 10.72 0.66 -1.69
C LEU A 65 10.78 1.65 -2.88
N LEU A 66 9.94 1.45 -3.89
CA LEU A 66 9.88 2.34 -5.05
C LEU A 66 9.38 3.74 -4.67
N LEU A 67 8.37 3.82 -3.78
CA LEU A 67 7.84 5.09 -3.30
C LEU A 67 8.87 5.81 -2.40
N ALA A 68 9.50 5.11 -1.47
CA ALA A 68 10.58 5.65 -0.64
C ALA A 68 11.76 6.15 -1.49
N GLY A 69 12.04 5.46 -2.61
CA GLY A 69 13.02 5.86 -3.63
C GLY A 69 12.58 7.02 -4.51
N ARG A 70 11.37 7.58 -4.32
CA ARG A 70 10.78 8.67 -5.13
C ARG A 70 10.66 8.33 -6.62
N ARG A 71 10.42 7.09 -6.95
CA ARG A 71 10.18 6.68 -8.34
C ARG A 71 8.72 6.92 -8.72
N ARG A 72 8.45 7.39 -9.93
CA ARG A 72 7.08 7.53 -10.45
C ARG A 72 6.34 6.20 -10.45
N SER A 73 7.03 5.12 -10.81
CA SER A 73 6.49 3.76 -10.73
C SER A 73 6.06 3.38 -9.31
N GLY A 74 6.76 3.88 -8.27
CA GLY A 74 6.37 3.68 -6.88
C GLY A 74 5.06 4.37 -6.52
N VAL A 75 4.80 5.58 -7.02
CA VAL A 75 3.51 6.26 -6.82
C VAL A 75 2.39 5.46 -7.49
N VAL A 76 2.58 5.06 -8.75
CA VAL A 76 1.58 4.28 -9.50
C VAL A 76 1.29 2.95 -8.84
N LEU A 77 2.35 2.21 -8.47
CA LEU A 77 2.20 0.90 -7.84
C LEU A 77 1.55 1.02 -6.46
N ALA A 78 1.93 2.00 -5.64
CA ALA A 78 1.33 2.21 -4.33
C ALA A 78 -0.17 2.56 -4.42
N VAL A 79 -0.57 3.39 -5.38
CA VAL A 79 -1.99 3.67 -5.65
C VAL A 79 -2.71 2.39 -6.06
N ALA A 80 -2.17 1.65 -7.03
CA ALA A 80 -2.80 0.42 -7.52
C ALA A 80 -2.96 -0.60 -6.38
N VAL A 81 -1.91 -0.83 -5.61
CA VAL A 81 -1.92 -1.78 -4.49
C VAL A 81 -2.92 -1.35 -3.43
N LEU A 82 -2.84 -0.14 -2.89
CA LEU A 82 -3.72 0.27 -1.79
C LEU A 82 -5.19 0.38 -2.20
N VAL A 83 -5.49 0.82 -3.43
CA VAL A 83 -6.88 0.88 -3.91
C VAL A 83 -7.43 -0.53 -4.11
N SER A 84 -6.68 -1.42 -4.77
CA SER A 84 -7.13 -2.81 -4.94
C SER A 84 -7.23 -3.55 -3.61
N ASP A 85 -6.33 -3.28 -2.66
CA ASP A 85 -6.35 -3.87 -1.33
C ASP A 85 -7.56 -3.38 -0.51
N ALA A 86 -7.91 -2.09 -0.58
CA ALA A 86 -9.13 -1.58 0.03
C ALA A 86 -10.39 -2.28 -0.52
N VAL A 87 -10.47 -2.51 -1.83
CA VAL A 87 -11.58 -3.22 -2.47
C VAL A 87 -11.59 -4.70 -2.06
N ALA A 88 -10.45 -5.38 -2.11
CA ALA A 88 -10.33 -6.80 -1.76
C ALA A 88 -10.66 -7.07 -0.29
N ASN A 89 -10.14 -6.24 0.62
CA ASN A 89 -10.48 -6.30 2.04
C ASN A 89 -11.96 -5.98 2.31
N GLY A 90 -12.53 -4.99 1.59
CA GLY A 90 -13.96 -4.72 1.65
C GLY A 90 -14.78 -5.93 1.26
N TRP A 91 -14.43 -6.59 0.16
CA TRP A 91 -15.09 -7.83 -0.26
C TRP A 91 -14.94 -8.96 0.77
N ALA A 92 -13.72 -9.19 1.26
CA ALA A 92 -13.46 -10.22 2.27
C ALA A 92 -14.27 -10.01 3.56
N ASN A 93 -14.31 -8.77 4.06
CA ASN A 93 -14.93 -8.45 5.35
C ASN A 93 -16.46 -8.24 5.31
N HIS A 94 -17.04 -8.07 4.13
CA HIS A 94 -18.49 -7.74 4.03
C HIS A 94 -19.27 -8.70 3.16
N VAL A 95 -18.63 -9.49 2.30
CA VAL A 95 -19.29 -10.44 1.42
C VAL A 95 -18.91 -11.88 1.77
N VAL A 96 -17.63 -12.14 2.04
CA VAL A 96 -17.16 -13.49 2.38
C VAL A 96 -17.38 -13.77 3.87
N ASP A 97 -17.00 -12.83 4.74
CA ASP A 97 -17.24 -12.89 6.19
C ASP A 97 -18.22 -11.77 6.62
N PRO A 98 -19.52 -11.99 6.53
CA PRO A 98 -20.53 -10.98 6.86
C PRO A 98 -20.78 -10.85 8.37
N THR A 99 -19.93 -11.42 9.25
CA THR A 99 -20.10 -11.30 10.71
C THR A 99 -20.17 -9.84 11.14
N ASP A 100 -21.10 -9.52 12.02
CA ASP A 100 -21.28 -8.18 12.55
C ASP A 100 -20.22 -7.83 13.62
N GLY A 101 -19.90 -6.53 13.72
CA GLY A 101 -19.08 -5.98 14.79
C GLY A 101 -17.67 -5.52 14.38
N PHE A 102 -16.88 -5.17 15.38
CA PHE A 102 -15.50 -4.74 15.21
C PHE A 102 -14.57 -5.95 15.17
N THR A 103 -13.99 -6.23 14.00
CA THR A 103 -12.96 -7.25 13.82
C THR A 103 -11.63 -6.60 13.44
N ALA A 104 -10.52 -7.30 13.68
CA ALA A 104 -9.19 -6.83 13.26
C ALA A 104 -9.14 -6.59 11.74
N GLY A 105 -9.82 -7.44 10.94
CA GLY A 105 -9.94 -7.28 9.49
C GLY A 105 -10.64 -5.98 9.10
N ARG A 106 -11.75 -5.63 9.77
CA ARG A 106 -12.50 -4.39 9.49
C ARG A 106 -11.74 -3.14 9.90
N VAL A 107 -11.01 -3.19 11.01
CA VAL A 107 -10.13 -2.08 11.42
C VAL A 107 -8.99 -1.90 10.40
N GLY A 108 -8.36 -2.99 10.00
CA GLY A 108 -7.33 -2.98 8.95
C GLY A 108 -7.86 -2.42 7.63
N HIS A 109 -9.05 -2.88 7.18
CA HIS A 109 -9.73 -2.36 5.99
C HIS A 109 -9.97 -0.84 6.08
N GLY A 110 -10.46 -0.35 7.22
CA GLY A 110 -10.67 1.09 7.44
C GLY A 110 -9.36 1.89 7.31
N LEU A 111 -8.28 1.39 7.90
CA LEU A 111 -6.96 2.02 7.84
C LEU A 111 -6.42 2.06 6.39
N VAL A 112 -6.45 0.94 5.68
CA VAL A 112 -6.00 0.85 4.28
C VAL A 112 -6.82 1.79 3.40
N THR A 113 -8.15 1.81 3.56
CA THR A 113 -9.04 2.69 2.80
C THR A 113 -8.73 4.16 3.06
N LEU A 114 -8.53 4.56 4.31
CA LEU A 114 -8.17 5.94 4.67
C LEU A 114 -6.86 6.38 4.00
N VAL A 115 -5.84 5.52 4.06
CA VAL A 115 -4.53 5.81 3.45
C VAL A 115 -4.62 5.80 1.92
N ALA A 116 -5.40 4.89 1.32
CA ALA A 116 -5.65 4.87 -0.12
C ALA A 116 -6.28 6.18 -0.62
N VAL A 117 -7.31 6.68 0.08
CA VAL A 117 -7.95 7.97 -0.23
C VAL A 117 -6.95 9.13 -0.06
N GLY A 118 -6.22 9.16 1.04
CA GLY A 118 -5.19 10.18 1.28
C GLY A 118 -4.10 10.19 0.20
N LEU A 119 -3.69 9.00 -0.24
CA LEU A 119 -2.72 8.85 -1.33
C LEU A 119 -3.27 9.34 -2.67
N LEU A 120 -4.52 9.01 -3.00
CA LEU A 120 -5.17 9.50 -4.23
C LEU A 120 -5.20 11.03 -4.27
N VAL A 121 -5.57 11.67 -3.17
CA VAL A 121 -5.56 13.14 -3.04
C VAL A 121 -4.14 13.71 -3.17
N ALA A 122 -3.13 13.04 -2.63
CA ALA A 122 -1.73 13.48 -2.69
C ALA A 122 -1.03 13.17 -4.03
N THR A 123 -1.59 12.30 -4.87
CA THR A 123 -0.97 11.81 -6.12
C THR A 123 -0.49 12.94 -7.06
N PRO A 124 -1.23 14.04 -7.30
CA PRO A 124 -0.74 15.14 -8.14
C PRO A 124 0.52 15.80 -7.57
N GLY A 125 0.61 15.93 -6.25
CA GLY A 125 1.78 16.46 -5.56
C GLY A 125 2.98 15.52 -5.61
N LEU A 126 2.75 14.23 -5.40
CA LEU A 126 3.75 13.17 -5.49
C LEU A 126 4.32 13.05 -6.91
N GLY A 127 3.48 13.11 -7.93
CA GLY A 127 3.88 13.09 -9.34
C GLY A 127 4.81 14.25 -9.69
N ARG A 128 4.50 15.47 -9.23
CA ARG A 128 5.37 16.65 -9.41
C ARG A 128 6.70 16.50 -8.68
N ALA A 129 6.67 16.04 -7.43
CA ALA A 129 7.87 15.84 -6.63
C ALA A 129 8.81 14.76 -7.21
N THR A 130 8.28 13.74 -7.88
CA THR A 130 9.10 12.69 -8.54
C THR A 130 9.61 13.13 -9.92
N ALA A 131 8.87 13.96 -10.66
CA ALA A 131 9.24 14.43 -12.00
C ALA A 131 10.41 15.43 -11.98
N SER A 132 10.55 16.25 -10.94
CA SER A 132 11.63 17.22 -10.82
C SER A 132 13.04 16.59 -10.78
N LEU A 133 13.14 15.35 -10.33
CA LEU A 133 14.42 14.62 -10.25
C LEU A 133 14.88 14.04 -11.58
N SER A 134 13.98 13.60 -12.45
CA SER A 134 14.35 13.06 -13.75
C SER A 134 15.02 14.12 -14.65
N ARG A 135 14.58 15.38 -14.52
CA ARG A 135 15.16 16.51 -15.28
C ARG A 135 16.57 16.91 -14.83
N LEU A 136 16.94 16.65 -13.59
CA LEU A 136 18.27 16.95 -13.06
C LEU A 136 19.30 15.87 -13.45
N SER A 137 18.87 14.62 -13.61
CA SER A 137 19.74 13.51 -13.98
C SER A 137 20.10 13.50 -15.48
N THR A 138 19.29 14.12 -16.35
CA THR A 138 19.56 14.24 -17.80
C THR A 138 20.48 15.42 -18.17
N ARG A 139 20.84 16.27 -17.22
CA ARG A 139 21.73 17.42 -17.43
C ARG A 139 23.18 17.17 -16.97
N ARG A 140 23.51 15.96 -16.56
CA ARG A 140 24.88 15.52 -16.25
C ARG A 140 25.35 14.50 -17.26
#